data_5dd6a4fafe7aefd932f207a0f463f62c
#
_entry.id   5dd6a4fafe7aefd932f207a0f463f62c
#
_cell.length_a   1.000
_cell.length_b   1.000
_cell.length_c   1.000
_cell.angle_alpha   90.00
_cell.angle_beta   90.00
_cell.angle_gamma   90.00
#
_symmetry.space_group_name_H-M   'P 1'
#
loop_
_entity.id
_entity.type
_entity.pdbx_description
1 polymer ?
#
loop_
_entity_poly.entity_id
_entity_poly.type
_entity_poly.pdbx_seq_one_letter_code
_entity_poly.pdbx_strand_id
1 'polypeptide(L)'
;ARAVYFSNILGVDMGMFYKRRDYSTVVNGKNPIVAHEFLGDSVAGKDVIVIDDMISSGESMLDVAKQLKDRNANRVFVCTTFGLFTDGLEKFDEYYEKGYIHKVITTDLNYHTPELLDRPYYEPAAMGKYLASIMDTLNHDVSVEKVRSTTSKITKLLAKNREEKK
;
A
#
# COMPACT_ATOMS: atom_id res chain seq x y z
N ALA A 1 8.36 7.34 -6.40
CA ALA A 1 9.33 7.64 -5.33
C ALA A 1 9.21 6.69 -4.12
N ARG A 2 8.00 6.43 -3.57
CA ARG A 2 7.81 5.59 -2.36
C ARG A 2 8.23 4.14 -2.57
N ALA A 3 7.79 3.49 -3.65
CA ALA A 3 8.15 2.10 -3.94
C ALA A 3 9.67 1.91 -4.09
N VAL A 4 10.36 2.86 -4.75
CA VAL A 4 11.83 2.86 -4.87
C VAL A 4 12.50 2.91 -3.50
N TYR A 5 12.02 3.78 -2.60
CA TYR A 5 12.55 3.89 -1.25
C TYR A 5 12.42 2.58 -0.47
N PHE A 6 11.24 1.97 -0.48
CA PHE A 6 11.00 0.72 0.23
C PHE A 6 11.73 -0.46 -0.42
N SER A 7 11.78 -0.54 -1.75
CA SER A 7 12.57 -1.55 -2.46
C SER A 7 14.04 -1.53 -2.02
N ASN A 8 14.65 -0.34 -2.00
CA ASN A 8 16.05 -0.18 -1.59
C ASN A 8 16.28 -0.56 -0.13
N ILE A 9 15.40 -0.13 0.80
CA ILE A 9 15.58 -0.44 2.23
C ILE A 9 15.34 -1.92 2.54
N LEU A 10 14.34 -2.51 1.90
CA LEU A 10 13.98 -3.91 2.12
C LEU A 10 14.88 -4.88 1.33
N GLY A 11 15.59 -4.38 0.32
CA GLY A 11 16.40 -5.20 -0.57
C GLY A 11 15.55 -6.15 -1.43
N VAL A 12 14.41 -5.67 -1.95
CA VAL A 12 13.48 -6.45 -2.76
C VAL A 12 13.31 -5.81 -4.14
N ASP A 13 12.92 -6.63 -5.12
CA ASP A 13 12.63 -6.17 -6.47
C ASP A 13 11.46 -5.18 -6.48
N MET A 14 11.44 -4.33 -7.48
CA MET A 14 10.37 -3.36 -7.70
C MET A 14 9.75 -3.54 -9.08
N GLY A 15 8.43 -3.51 -9.14
CA GLY A 15 7.67 -3.40 -10.37
C GLY A 15 6.83 -2.12 -10.40
N MET A 16 6.36 -1.75 -11.55
CA MET A 16 5.52 -0.58 -11.75
C MET A 16 4.42 -0.89 -12.75
N PHE A 17 3.19 -0.47 -12.45
CA PHE A 17 2.11 -0.43 -13.42
C PHE A 17 2.09 0.92 -14.12
N TYR A 18 2.13 0.88 -15.43
CA TYR A 18 2.02 2.06 -16.28
C TYR A 18 0.64 2.11 -16.93
N LYS A 19 -0.10 3.18 -16.67
CA LYS A 19 -1.40 3.45 -17.30
C LYS A 19 -1.19 4.34 -18.52
N ARG A 20 -1.34 3.78 -19.72
CA ARG A 20 -1.38 4.58 -20.94
C ARG A 20 -2.82 4.96 -21.25
N ARG A 21 -3.07 6.27 -21.32
CA ARG A 21 -4.37 6.83 -21.74
C ARG A 21 -4.32 7.20 -23.21
N ASP A 22 -5.42 6.94 -23.92
CA ASP A 22 -5.61 7.48 -25.25
C ASP A 22 -6.12 8.91 -25.16
N TYR A 23 -5.27 9.86 -25.47
CA TYR A 23 -5.63 11.27 -25.49
C TYR A 23 -6.31 11.71 -26.79
N SER A 24 -6.36 10.83 -27.80
CA SER A 24 -7.05 11.11 -29.07
C SER A 24 -8.57 10.89 -28.98
N THR A 25 -9.02 10.15 -27.96
CA THR A 25 -10.43 9.77 -27.81
C THR A 25 -10.93 10.19 -26.43
N VAL A 26 -12.15 10.76 -26.38
CA VAL A 26 -12.82 11.11 -25.12
C VAL A 26 -14.15 10.35 -25.06
N VAL A 27 -14.31 9.50 -24.06
CA VAL A 27 -15.53 8.74 -23.79
C VAL A 27 -16.09 9.15 -22.44
N ASN A 28 -17.33 9.64 -22.39
CA ASN A 28 -17.98 10.13 -21.16
C ASN A 28 -17.13 11.16 -20.37
N GLY A 29 -16.47 12.08 -21.09
CA GLY A 29 -15.63 13.12 -20.46
C GLY A 29 -14.29 12.63 -19.92
N LYS A 30 -13.89 11.38 -20.17
CA LYS A 30 -12.63 10.80 -19.73
C LYS A 30 -11.87 10.18 -20.91
N ASN A 31 -10.56 10.27 -20.89
CA ASN A 31 -9.69 9.58 -21.83
C ASN A 31 -9.61 8.10 -21.45
N PRO A 32 -10.00 7.16 -22.36
CA PRO A 32 -9.98 5.74 -22.05
C PRO A 32 -8.55 5.26 -21.78
N ILE A 33 -8.44 4.28 -20.88
CA ILE A 33 -7.17 3.60 -20.62
C ILE A 33 -6.98 2.55 -21.71
N VAL A 34 -5.91 2.68 -22.51
CA VAL A 34 -5.61 1.78 -23.64
C VAL A 34 -4.72 0.63 -23.26
N ALA A 35 -3.91 0.76 -22.21
CA ALA A 35 -3.06 -0.30 -21.72
C ALA A 35 -2.70 -0.10 -20.25
N HIS A 36 -2.70 -1.22 -19.53
CA HIS A 36 -2.05 -1.37 -18.24
C HIS A 36 -0.83 -2.28 -18.46
N GLU A 37 0.35 -1.71 -18.55
CA GLU A 37 1.58 -2.45 -18.72
C GLU A 37 2.28 -2.60 -17.37
N PHE A 38 2.71 -3.81 -17.05
CA PHE A 38 3.55 -4.07 -15.89
C PHE A 38 5.02 -4.07 -16.35
N LEU A 39 5.81 -3.21 -15.73
CA LEU A 39 7.26 -3.10 -15.92
C LEU A 39 7.94 -3.61 -14.66
N GLY A 40 8.68 -4.68 -14.76
CA GLY A 40 9.40 -5.31 -13.66
C GLY A 40 9.62 -6.80 -13.89
N ASP A 41 10.29 -7.43 -12.93
CA ASP A 41 10.52 -8.87 -12.96
C ASP A 41 9.25 -9.67 -12.69
N SER A 42 9.27 -10.96 -12.99
CA SER A 42 8.15 -11.86 -12.74
C SER A 42 7.74 -11.84 -11.28
N VAL A 43 6.44 -11.68 -11.02
CA VAL A 43 5.82 -11.73 -9.69
C VAL A 43 5.27 -13.12 -9.35
N ALA A 44 5.41 -14.09 -10.27
CA ALA A 44 4.89 -15.44 -10.08
C ALA A 44 5.43 -16.09 -8.80
N GLY A 45 4.53 -16.56 -7.95
CA GLY A 45 4.84 -17.18 -6.65
C GLY A 45 5.35 -16.22 -5.57
N LYS A 46 5.53 -14.92 -5.89
CA LYS A 46 6.03 -13.92 -4.93
C LYS A 46 4.88 -13.27 -4.16
N ASP A 47 5.14 -12.90 -2.91
CA ASP A 47 4.30 -11.97 -2.15
C ASP A 47 4.58 -10.55 -2.64
N VAL A 48 3.53 -9.79 -2.95
CA VAL A 48 3.65 -8.45 -3.52
C VAL A 48 3.05 -7.42 -2.58
N ILE A 49 3.78 -6.34 -2.35
CA ILE A 49 3.30 -5.17 -1.61
C ILE A 49 3.02 -4.06 -2.62
N VAL A 50 1.77 -3.62 -2.68
CA VAL A 50 1.34 -2.46 -3.47
C VAL A 50 1.32 -1.24 -2.54
N ILE A 51 2.03 -0.17 -2.92
CA ILE A 51 2.17 1.03 -2.09
C ILE A 51 1.61 2.23 -2.85
N ASP A 52 0.64 2.91 -2.24
CA ASP A 52 0.05 4.13 -2.77
C ASP A 52 -0.14 5.19 -1.67
N ASP A 53 -0.64 6.37 -2.01
CA ASP A 53 -0.93 7.43 -1.04
C ASP A 53 -2.31 7.28 -0.40
N MET A 54 -3.32 6.95 -1.18
CA MET A 54 -4.68 6.77 -0.64
C MET A 54 -5.49 5.75 -1.42
N ILE A 55 -6.44 5.16 -0.72
CA ILE A 55 -7.59 4.47 -1.28
C ILE A 55 -8.76 5.45 -1.24
N SER A 56 -9.23 5.91 -2.42
CA SER A 56 -10.51 6.62 -2.55
C SER A 56 -11.63 5.60 -2.75
N SER A 57 -12.11 5.37 -3.97
CA SER A 57 -13.07 4.30 -4.29
C SER A 57 -12.45 2.90 -4.23
N GLY A 58 -11.14 2.80 -4.39
CA GLY A 58 -10.40 1.54 -4.43
C GLY A 58 -10.29 0.90 -5.82
N GLU A 59 -11.03 1.36 -6.83
CA GLU A 59 -11.06 0.70 -8.16
C GLU A 59 -9.67 0.49 -8.77
N SER A 60 -8.83 1.52 -8.77
CA SER A 60 -7.47 1.41 -9.31
C SER A 60 -6.61 0.40 -8.56
N MET A 61 -6.76 0.34 -7.24
CA MET A 61 -6.00 -0.56 -6.38
C MET A 61 -6.46 -2.01 -6.56
N LEU A 62 -7.75 -2.22 -6.63
CA LEU A 62 -8.35 -3.54 -6.86
C LEU A 62 -7.98 -4.08 -8.25
N ASP A 63 -8.01 -3.22 -9.28
CA ASP A 63 -7.57 -3.58 -10.62
C ASP A 63 -6.08 -4.02 -10.63
N VAL A 64 -5.20 -3.28 -9.96
CA VAL A 64 -3.80 -3.67 -9.80
C VAL A 64 -3.67 -5.01 -9.09
N ALA A 65 -4.42 -5.23 -7.99
CA ALA A 65 -4.38 -6.48 -7.25
C ALA A 65 -4.80 -7.67 -8.13
N LYS A 66 -5.89 -7.53 -8.90
CA LYS A 66 -6.32 -8.54 -9.85
C LYS A 66 -5.24 -8.84 -10.91
N GLN A 67 -4.68 -7.80 -11.53
CA GLN A 67 -3.64 -7.98 -12.54
C GLN A 67 -2.38 -8.66 -12.00
N LEU A 68 -2.03 -8.45 -10.72
CA LEU A 68 -0.95 -9.18 -10.06
C LEU A 68 -1.29 -10.66 -9.88
N LYS A 69 -2.53 -10.96 -9.50
CA LYS A 69 -3.01 -12.36 -9.38
C LYS A 69 -3.08 -13.05 -10.74
N ASP A 70 -3.50 -12.37 -11.80
CA ASP A 70 -3.48 -12.89 -13.17
C ASP A 70 -2.04 -13.22 -13.65
N ARG A 71 -1.02 -12.63 -13.01
CA ARG A 71 0.41 -12.92 -13.17
C ARG A 71 0.94 -13.94 -12.16
N ASN A 72 0.05 -14.68 -11.49
CA ASN A 72 0.36 -15.70 -10.50
C ASN A 72 1.10 -15.20 -9.25
N ALA A 73 0.92 -13.95 -8.83
CA ALA A 73 1.38 -13.50 -7.52
C ALA A 73 0.76 -14.36 -6.42
N ASN A 74 1.56 -14.68 -5.38
CA ASN A 74 1.09 -15.50 -4.26
C ASN A 74 0.09 -14.70 -3.41
N ARG A 75 0.54 -13.74 -2.64
CA ARG A 75 -0.30 -12.85 -1.82
C ARG A 75 -0.10 -11.40 -2.22
N VAL A 76 -1.17 -10.61 -2.20
CA VAL A 76 -1.12 -9.18 -2.49
C VAL A 76 -1.50 -8.41 -1.23
N PHE A 77 -0.57 -7.58 -0.76
CA PHE A 77 -0.73 -6.67 0.36
C PHE A 77 -0.85 -5.25 -0.18
N VAL A 78 -1.85 -4.53 0.27
CA VAL A 78 -2.09 -3.13 -0.12
C VAL A 78 -1.72 -2.24 1.06
N CYS A 79 -0.85 -1.27 0.86
CA CYS A 79 -0.41 -0.34 1.89
C CYS A 79 -0.61 1.09 1.42
N THR A 80 -1.43 1.87 2.12
CA THR A 80 -1.64 3.29 1.81
C THR A 80 -1.57 4.15 3.06
N THR A 81 -1.35 5.46 2.88
CA THR A 81 -1.42 6.40 4.00
C THR A 81 -2.86 6.58 4.45
N PHE A 82 -3.79 6.82 3.50
CA PHE A 82 -5.19 7.06 3.82
C PHE A 82 -6.10 6.01 3.19
N GLY A 83 -7.06 5.50 3.96
CA GLY A 83 -8.13 4.64 3.48
C GLY A 83 -9.48 5.33 3.61
N LEU A 84 -10.02 5.90 2.53
CA LEU A 84 -11.29 6.62 2.55
C LEU A 84 -12.47 5.70 2.24
N PHE A 85 -12.30 4.70 1.37
CA PHE A 85 -13.33 3.73 0.97
C PHE A 85 -14.65 4.38 0.59
N THR A 86 -14.59 5.41 -0.29
CA THR A 86 -15.73 6.28 -0.64
C THR A 86 -16.90 5.54 -1.27
N ASP A 87 -16.66 4.40 -1.91
CA ASP A 87 -17.67 3.58 -2.59
C ASP A 87 -18.07 2.34 -1.79
N GLY A 88 -17.78 2.34 -0.46
CA GLY A 88 -18.08 1.21 0.43
C GLY A 88 -17.03 0.11 0.41
N LEU A 89 -17.33 -1.00 1.06
CA LEU A 89 -16.41 -2.12 1.28
C LEU A 89 -16.74 -3.35 0.42
N GLU A 90 -17.89 -3.38 -0.23
CA GLU A 90 -18.43 -4.57 -0.93
C GLU A 90 -17.47 -5.10 -1.98
N LYS A 91 -16.83 -4.21 -2.76
CA LYS A 91 -15.83 -4.62 -3.76
C LYS A 91 -14.56 -5.19 -3.11
N PHE A 92 -14.15 -4.66 -1.97
CA PHE A 92 -13.01 -5.19 -1.23
C PHE A 92 -13.32 -6.57 -0.63
N ASP A 93 -14.53 -6.75 -0.08
CA ASP A 93 -15.03 -8.02 0.43
C ASP A 93 -14.99 -9.09 -0.68
N GLU A 94 -15.56 -8.77 -1.86
CA GLU A 94 -15.53 -9.64 -3.03
C GLU A 94 -14.11 -10.02 -3.48
N TYR A 95 -13.19 -9.04 -3.53
CA TYR A 95 -11.81 -9.28 -3.96
C TYR A 95 -11.02 -10.09 -2.93
N TYR A 96 -11.32 -9.93 -1.65
CA TYR A 96 -10.76 -10.75 -0.59
C TYR A 96 -11.25 -12.20 -0.70
N GLU A 97 -12.53 -12.43 -0.87
CA GLU A 97 -13.13 -13.77 -1.04
C GLU A 97 -12.56 -14.50 -2.27
N LYS A 98 -12.34 -13.76 -3.36
CA LYS A 98 -11.67 -14.29 -4.57
C LYS A 98 -10.17 -14.50 -4.41
N GLY A 99 -9.58 -14.12 -3.27
CA GLY A 99 -8.14 -14.22 -3.02
C GLY A 99 -7.28 -13.26 -3.84
N TYR A 100 -7.85 -12.17 -4.37
CA TYR A 100 -7.11 -11.14 -5.10
C TYR A 100 -6.34 -10.22 -4.17
N ILE A 101 -6.84 -9.95 -2.98
CA ILE A 101 -6.15 -9.23 -1.91
C ILE A 101 -5.99 -10.13 -0.69
N HIS A 102 -4.89 -9.98 0.03
CA HIS A 102 -4.63 -10.69 1.28
C HIS A 102 -4.80 -9.78 2.49
N LYS A 103 -4.23 -8.58 2.46
CA LYS A 103 -4.38 -7.56 3.50
C LYS A 103 -4.41 -6.17 2.88
N VAL A 104 -5.17 -5.29 3.52
CA VAL A 104 -5.20 -3.85 3.28
C VAL A 104 -4.77 -3.16 4.55
N ILE A 105 -3.69 -2.40 4.48
CA ILE A 105 -3.06 -1.72 5.61
C ILE A 105 -3.12 -0.22 5.34
N THR A 106 -3.77 0.53 6.21
CA THR A 106 -3.75 2.00 6.15
C THR A 106 -3.39 2.58 7.51
N THR A 107 -2.94 3.83 7.54
CA THR A 107 -2.74 4.48 8.83
C THR A 107 -4.09 4.86 9.46
N ASP A 108 -4.10 5.03 10.78
CA ASP A 108 -5.24 5.53 11.56
C ASP A 108 -5.31 7.08 11.59
N LEU A 109 -4.80 7.74 10.54
CA LEU A 109 -4.81 9.21 10.42
C LEU A 109 -6.14 9.79 9.94
N ASN A 110 -7.06 8.95 9.52
CA ASN A 110 -8.45 9.31 9.23
C ASN A 110 -9.40 8.37 9.97
N TYR A 111 -10.65 8.76 10.05
CA TYR A 111 -11.68 7.95 10.71
C TYR A 111 -11.86 6.60 10.00
N HIS A 112 -11.90 5.53 10.78
CA HIS A 112 -12.24 4.19 10.34
C HIS A 112 -13.60 3.79 10.90
N THR A 113 -14.48 3.32 10.04
CA THR A 113 -15.78 2.82 10.48
C THR A 113 -15.63 1.49 11.24
N PRO A 114 -16.53 1.17 12.19
CA PRO A 114 -16.52 -0.13 12.85
C PRO A 114 -16.55 -1.30 11.86
N GLU A 115 -17.35 -1.18 10.80
CA GLU A 115 -17.46 -2.20 9.75
C GLU A 115 -16.13 -2.47 9.05
N LEU A 116 -15.31 -1.44 8.83
CA LEU A 116 -13.97 -1.59 8.24
C LEU A 116 -13.03 -2.31 9.20
N LEU A 117 -13.06 -1.93 10.48
CA LEU A 117 -12.20 -2.52 11.51
C LEU A 117 -12.52 -4.01 11.76
N ASP A 118 -13.73 -4.46 11.52
CA ASP A 118 -14.16 -5.85 11.65
C ASP A 118 -13.77 -6.72 10.44
N ARG A 119 -13.24 -6.13 9.36
CA ARG A 119 -12.87 -6.90 8.16
C ARG A 119 -11.58 -7.70 8.38
N PRO A 120 -11.58 -9.02 8.07
CA PRO A 120 -10.43 -9.91 8.29
C PRO A 120 -9.20 -9.53 7.44
N TYR A 121 -9.41 -8.80 6.35
CA TYR A 121 -8.33 -8.31 5.49
C TYR A 121 -7.78 -6.96 5.91
N TYR A 122 -8.45 -6.23 6.80
CA TYR A 122 -8.06 -4.87 7.16
C TYR A 122 -7.13 -4.84 8.38
N GLU A 123 -6.12 -3.97 8.33
CA GLU A 123 -5.15 -3.79 9.42
C GLU A 123 -4.79 -2.30 9.57
N PRO A 124 -5.20 -1.62 10.64
CA PRO A 124 -4.83 -0.24 10.90
C PRO A 124 -3.40 -0.13 11.42
N ALA A 125 -2.59 0.69 10.77
CA ALA A 125 -1.26 1.05 11.26
C ALA A 125 -1.35 2.23 12.23
N ALA A 126 -1.12 1.99 13.52
CA ALA A 126 -1.24 2.98 14.57
C ALA A 126 -0.16 4.07 14.47
N MET A 127 -0.57 5.32 14.29
CA MET A 127 0.29 6.49 14.17
C MET A 127 0.40 7.33 15.44
N GLY A 128 -0.40 7.05 16.47
CA GLY A 128 -0.49 7.86 17.69
C GLY A 128 0.86 8.11 18.36
N LYS A 129 1.69 7.08 18.56
CA LYS A 129 3.03 7.24 19.13
C LYS A 129 3.96 8.10 18.27
N TYR A 130 3.86 7.97 16.95
CA TYR A 130 4.67 8.75 16.03
C TYR A 130 4.28 10.23 16.09
N LEU A 131 2.99 10.53 16.06
CA LEU A 131 2.47 11.90 16.19
C LEU A 131 2.85 12.50 17.54
N ALA A 132 2.66 11.78 18.64
CA ALA A 132 3.06 12.25 19.98
C ALA A 132 4.56 12.59 20.04
N SER A 133 5.42 11.76 19.43
CA SER A 133 6.87 12.04 19.38
C SER A 133 7.20 13.28 18.56
N ILE A 134 6.48 13.55 17.45
CA ILE A 134 6.65 14.78 16.68
C ILE A 134 6.21 16.00 17.49
N MET A 135 5.04 15.93 18.12
CA MET A 135 4.51 17.01 18.95
C MET A 135 5.45 17.34 20.12
N ASP A 136 5.96 16.33 20.81
CA ASP A 136 6.95 16.49 21.89
C ASP A 136 8.22 17.18 21.40
N THR A 137 8.76 16.72 20.26
CA THR A 137 9.96 17.30 19.64
C THR A 137 9.77 18.77 19.27
N LEU A 138 8.61 19.10 18.67
CA LEU A 138 8.28 20.48 18.32
C LEU A 138 8.09 21.36 19.56
N ASN A 139 7.46 20.83 20.61
CA ASN A 139 7.22 21.56 21.86
C ASN A 139 8.51 21.89 22.64
N HIS A 140 9.58 21.11 22.42
CA HIS A 140 10.87 21.30 23.07
C HIS A 140 11.93 21.94 22.14
N ASP A 141 11.53 22.47 20.97
CA ASP A 141 12.41 23.07 19.98
C ASP A 141 13.61 22.20 19.57
N VAL A 142 13.43 20.86 19.55
CA VAL A 142 14.45 19.89 19.12
C VAL A 142 14.21 19.44 17.68
N SER A 143 15.28 18.96 17.03
CA SER A 143 15.19 18.48 15.65
C SER A 143 14.29 17.24 15.53
N VAL A 144 13.31 17.29 14.64
CA VAL A 144 12.41 16.16 14.29
C VAL A 144 13.10 15.07 13.46
N GLU A 145 14.35 15.25 13.04
CA GLU A 145 15.06 14.35 12.14
C GLU A 145 15.13 12.91 12.70
N LYS A 146 15.45 12.76 13.99
CA LYS A 146 15.53 11.44 14.66
C LYS A 146 14.19 10.71 14.71
N VAL A 147 13.09 11.44 14.83
CA VAL A 147 11.74 10.87 14.85
C VAL A 147 11.31 10.50 13.44
N ARG A 148 11.61 11.36 12.46
CA ARG A 148 11.24 11.18 11.05
C ARG A 148 12.02 10.07 10.35
N SER A 149 13.28 9.84 10.73
CA SER A 149 14.10 8.80 10.13
C SER A 149 13.68 7.41 10.61
N THR A 150 12.96 6.67 9.77
CA THR A 150 12.52 5.30 10.04
C THR A 150 13.54 4.25 9.60
N THR A 151 14.53 4.61 8.79
CA THR A 151 15.52 3.68 8.20
C THR A 151 16.19 2.80 9.25
N SER A 152 16.69 3.40 10.34
CA SER A 152 17.35 2.64 11.41
C SER A 152 16.42 1.65 12.11
N LYS A 153 15.13 2.00 12.26
CA LYS A 153 14.12 1.11 12.85
C LYS A 153 13.82 -0.06 11.92
N ILE A 154 13.66 0.20 10.63
CA ILE A 154 13.43 -0.84 9.61
C ILE A 154 14.61 -1.80 9.55
N THR A 155 15.85 -1.29 9.51
CA THR A 155 17.06 -2.12 9.48
C THR A 155 17.16 -3.03 10.70
N LYS A 156 16.84 -2.51 11.91
CA LYS A 156 16.82 -3.32 13.13
C LYS A 156 15.77 -4.42 13.09
N LEU A 157 14.56 -4.13 12.60
CA LEU A 157 13.48 -5.12 12.46
C LEU A 157 13.85 -6.21 11.45
N LEU A 158 14.48 -5.83 10.33
CA LEU A 158 14.96 -6.80 9.34
C LEU A 158 16.06 -7.71 9.90
N ALA A 159 17.00 -7.15 10.68
CA ALA A 159 18.04 -7.93 11.32
C ALA A 159 17.44 -8.97 12.28
N LYS A 160 16.52 -8.53 13.17
CA LYS A 160 15.83 -9.43 14.09
C LYS A 160 15.08 -10.56 13.38
N ASN A 161 14.34 -10.24 12.33
CA ASN A 161 13.58 -11.22 11.55
C ASN A 161 14.47 -12.25 10.84
N ARG A 162 15.71 -11.85 10.45
CA ARG A 162 16.69 -12.78 9.87
C ARG A 162 17.30 -13.72 10.90
N GLU A 163 17.45 -13.29 12.15
CA GLU A 163 17.93 -14.12 13.25
C GLU A 163 16.89 -15.15 13.68
N GLU A 164 15.60 -14.78 13.72
CA GLU A 164 14.49 -15.66 14.07
C GLU A 164 14.19 -16.75 13.01
N LYS A 165 14.70 -16.58 11.79
CA LYS A 165 14.54 -17.55 10.69
C LYS A 165 15.71 -18.51 10.50
N LYS A 166 16.74 -18.39 11.33
CA LYS A 166 17.87 -19.34 11.39
C LYS A 166 17.66 -20.38 12.49
#